data_c6d7119cdde36748fca52716636ebd0c
#
_entry.id   c6d7119cdde36748fca52716636ebd0c
#
_cell.length_a   1.000
_cell.length_b   1.000
_cell.length_c   1.000
_cell.angle_alpha   90.00
_cell.angle_beta   90.00
_cell.angle_gamma   90.00
#
_symmetry.space_group_name_H-M   'P 1'
#
loop_
_entity.id
_entity.type
_entity.pdbx_description
1 polymer ?
#
loop_
_entity_poly.entity_id
_entity_poly.type
_entity_poly.pdbx_seq_one_letter_code
_entity_poly.pdbx_strand_id
1 'polypeptide(L)'
;MKIQMITGRSILDSRANWTLEVEVLCEGGVIGRAAVPSGAVAGAHEGKKLGIETAIGNVQAIMPSLVGQDVTGQQAIDQKMIELDGTPEKSTLGANVLYAISMAVADAAAKVQNIALYHWIQQLSGTEKPTIPTPLFNLINGGSHANNNLPFQEFCIVPKPGLPIAEQIGIGRAVMESLKELLHARGLGTAVGDEGGYAPWLHRNEEALDLLLEAIKQAGHQPGVDVTLAIDVAASNIPDLHASTYPLEPATYYQQLIQKY
;
A
#
# COMPACT_ATOMS: atom_id res chain seq x y z
N MET A 1 -3.43 -25.83 -16.49
CA MET A 1 -4.01 -25.17 -17.71
C MET A 1 -2.98 -24.21 -18.30
N LYS A 2 -2.90 -24.16 -19.65
CA LYS A 2 -1.91 -23.31 -20.32
C LYS A 2 -2.45 -21.92 -20.61
N ILE A 3 -1.56 -20.93 -20.54
CA ILE A 3 -1.83 -19.55 -20.97
C ILE A 3 -2.00 -19.52 -22.49
N GLN A 4 -3.13 -18.97 -22.97
CA GLN A 4 -3.41 -18.79 -24.38
C GLN A 4 -3.15 -17.37 -24.86
N MET A 5 -3.46 -16.37 -24.02
CA MET A 5 -3.33 -14.96 -24.37
C MET A 5 -3.13 -14.10 -23.11
N ILE A 6 -2.37 -13.03 -23.27
CA ILE A 6 -2.22 -11.98 -22.26
C ILE A 6 -2.51 -10.64 -22.95
N THR A 7 -3.40 -9.85 -22.36
CA THR A 7 -3.77 -8.53 -22.88
C THR A 7 -3.65 -7.49 -21.81
N GLY A 8 -3.16 -6.31 -22.17
CA GLY A 8 -3.07 -5.14 -21.30
C GLY A 8 -3.99 -4.03 -21.80
N ARG A 9 -4.60 -3.30 -20.88
CA ARG A 9 -5.38 -2.10 -21.16
C ARG A 9 -5.16 -1.01 -20.12
N SER A 10 -5.43 0.23 -20.51
CA SER A 10 -5.46 1.36 -19.59
C SER A 10 -6.80 1.41 -18.84
N ILE A 11 -6.73 1.67 -17.55
CA ILE A 11 -7.88 1.99 -16.69
C ILE A 11 -7.55 3.21 -15.84
N LEU A 12 -8.54 3.84 -15.22
CA LEU A 12 -8.31 4.92 -14.27
C LEU A 12 -8.13 4.39 -12.86
N ASP A 13 -7.15 4.94 -12.15
CA ASP A 13 -7.01 4.76 -10.71
C ASP A 13 -7.95 5.71 -9.92
N SER A 14 -7.94 5.65 -8.60
CA SER A 14 -8.77 6.48 -7.71
C SER A 14 -8.45 7.99 -7.76
N ARG A 15 -7.33 8.37 -8.38
CA ARG A 15 -6.89 9.77 -8.57
C ARG A 15 -7.03 10.24 -10.03
N ALA A 16 -7.78 9.49 -10.85
CA ALA A 16 -7.97 9.73 -12.28
C ALA A 16 -6.68 9.69 -13.11
N ASN A 17 -5.65 8.97 -12.66
CA ASN A 17 -4.47 8.69 -13.46
C ASN A 17 -4.64 7.38 -14.23
N TRP A 18 -4.01 7.31 -15.42
CA TRP A 18 -3.97 6.07 -16.16
C TRP A 18 -3.08 5.03 -15.49
N THR A 19 -3.62 3.83 -15.28
CA THR A 19 -2.86 2.67 -14.82
C THR A 19 -3.14 1.44 -15.67
N LEU A 20 -2.32 0.40 -15.50
CA LEU A 20 -2.36 -0.83 -16.28
C LEU A 20 -3.26 -1.87 -15.62
N GLU A 21 -4.17 -2.45 -16.39
CA GLU A 21 -4.85 -3.70 -16.09
C GLU A 21 -4.43 -4.77 -17.10
N VAL A 22 -4.19 -5.99 -16.62
CA VAL A 22 -3.82 -7.15 -17.44
C VAL A 22 -4.83 -8.27 -17.24
N GLU A 23 -5.19 -8.91 -18.34
CA GLU A 23 -5.95 -10.16 -18.38
C GLU A 23 -5.10 -11.29 -18.94
N VAL A 24 -5.16 -12.44 -18.26
CA VAL A 24 -4.55 -13.71 -18.68
C VAL A 24 -5.65 -14.68 -19.01
N LEU A 25 -5.82 -15.04 -20.28
CA LEU A 25 -6.76 -16.06 -20.74
C LEU A 25 -6.04 -17.41 -20.78
N CYS A 26 -6.62 -18.40 -20.11
CA CYS A 26 -6.17 -19.79 -20.12
C CYS A 26 -7.04 -20.68 -21.03
N GLU A 27 -6.52 -21.87 -21.35
CA GLU A 27 -7.30 -22.95 -21.94
C GLU A 27 -8.58 -23.17 -21.12
N GLY A 28 -9.70 -23.50 -21.79
CA GLY A 28 -11.00 -23.66 -21.14
C GLY A 28 -11.70 -22.35 -20.77
N GLY A 29 -11.16 -21.19 -21.18
CA GLY A 29 -11.84 -19.91 -21.06
C GLY A 29 -11.71 -19.25 -19.67
N VAL A 30 -10.86 -19.76 -18.79
CA VAL A 30 -10.59 -19.13 -17.48
C VAL A 30 -9.79 -17.84 -17.69
N ILE A 31 -10.25 -16.74 -17.07
CA ILE A 31 -9.60 -15.44 -17.14
C ILE A 31 -9.16 -15.00 -15.75
N GLY A 32 -7.85 -14.78 -15.61
CA GLY A 32 -7.26 -14.03 -14.48
C GLY A 32 -7.08 -12.58 -14.82
N ARG A 33 -7.27 -11.69 -13.83
CA ARG A 33 -7.19 -10.24 -14.04
C ARG A 33 -6.50 -9.57 -12.86
N ALA A 34 -5.65 -8.60 -13.17
CA ALA A 34 -5.05 -7.73 -12.17
C ALA A 34 -4.89 -6.30 -12.67
N ALA A 35 -5.13 -5.35 -11.79
CA ALA A 35 -4.86 -3.94 -12.01
C ALA A 35 -3.70 -3.49 -11.12
N VAL A 36 -2.80 -2.67 -11.68
CA VAL A 36 -1.63 -2.17 -10.92
C VAL A 36 -2.04 -1.01 -10.05
N PRO A 37 -1.85 -1.06 -8.73
CA PRO A 37 -2.03 0.10 -7.89
C PRO A 37 -0.99 1.17 -8.22
N SER A 38 -1.40 2.44 -8.17
CA SER A 38 -0.50 3.57 -8.39
C SER A 38 -0.30 4.33 -7.08
N GLY A 39 0.88 4.22 -6.48
CA GLY A 39 1.26 5.03 -5.32
C GLY A 39 1.35 6.52 -5.68
N ALA A 40 1.06 7.41 -4.73
CA ALA A 40 1.21 8.87 -4.90
C ALA A 40 2.68 9.26 -5.03
N VAL A 41 3.54 8.56 -4.29
CA VAL A 41 5.00 8.78 -4.24
C VAL A 41 5.71 7.45 -4.44
N ALA A 42 6.93 7.49 -4.94
CA ALA A 42 7.79 6.32 -5.11
C ALA A 42 8.99 6.41 -4.15
N GLY A 43 9.33 5.29 -3.53
CA GLY A 43 10.55 5.16 -2.74
C GLY A 43 11.80 5.09 -3.62
N ALA A 44 12.96 5.43 -3.04
CA ALA A 44 14.23 5.46 -3.78
C ALA A 44 14.66 4.08 -4.34
N HIS A 45 14.13 3.01 -3.80
CA HIS A 45 14.47 1.62 -4.17
C HIS A 45 13.31 0.86 -4.84
N GLU A 46 12.25 1.55 -5.21
CA GLU A 46 11.15 0.93 -5.97
C GLU A 46 11.56 0.57 -7.39
N GLY A 47 10.95 -0.50 -7.91
CA GLY A 47 11.07 -0.87 -9.32
C GLY A 47 10.52 0.21 -10.25
N LYS A 48 11.14 0.38 -11.40
CA LYS A 48 10.81 1.41 -12.38
C LYS A 48 9.42 1.21 -12.98
N LYS A 49 8.52 2.17 -12.77
CA LYS A 49 7.23 2.23 -13.49
C LYS A 49 7.43 2.87 -14.87
N LEU A 50 6.83 2.28 -15.88
CA LEU A 50 6.80 2.84 -17.24
C LEU A 50 5.45 3.50 -17.52
N GLY A 51 5.44 4.48 -18.42
CA GLY A 51 4.23 5.12 -18.89
C GLY A 51 3.26 4.13 -19.54
N ILE A 52 1.95 4.42 -19.49
CA ILE A 52 0.89 3.46 -19.82
C ILE A 52 0.99 2.89 -21.26
N GLU A 53 1.29 3.71 -22.24
CA GLU A 53 1.44 3.28 -23.64
C GLU A 53 2.59 2.28 -23.79
N THR A 54 3.75 2.58 -23.18
CA THR A 54 4.92 1.69 -23.16
C THR A 54 4.60 0.40 -22.42
N ALA A 55 3.90 0.48 -21.28
CA ALA A 55 3.52 -0.67 -20.49
C ALA A 55 2.61 -1.63 -21.27
N ILE A 56 1.60 -1.12 -21.97
CA ILE A 56 0.71 -1.93 -22.83
C ILE A 56 1.52 -2.58 -23.97
N GLY A 57 2.42 -1.84 -24.62
CA GLY A 57 3.32 -2.39 -25.64
C GLY A 57 4.21 -3.50 -25.10
N ASN A 58 4.73 -3.36 -23.88
CA ASN A 58 5.56 -4.37 -23.24
C ASN A 58 4.78 -5.63 -22.82
N VAL A 59 3.49 -5.51 -22.43
CA VAL A 59 2.61 -6.67 -22.25
C VAL A 59 2.48 -7.48 -23.54
N GLN A 60 2.28 -6.79 -24.68
CA GLN A 60 2.20 -7.45 -25.98
C GLN A 60 3.53 -8.09 -26.39
N ALA A 61 4.65 -7.44 -26.12
CA ALA A 61 5.98 -7.92 -26.47
C ALA A 61 6.38 -9.18 -25.66
N ILE A 62 6.02 -9.26 -24.39
CA ILE A 62 6.37 -10.40 -23.52
C ILE A 62 5.43 -11.60 -23.71
N MET A 63 4.20 -11.38 -24.15
CA MET A 63 3.17 -12.41 -24.28
C MET A 63 3.65 -13.67 -25.01
N PRO A 64 4.33 -13.62 -26.17
CA PRO A 64 4.77 -14.84 -26.89
C PRO A 64 5.69 -15.72 -26.06
N SER A 65 6.43 -15.13 -25.11
CA SER A 65 7.34 -15.87 -24.23
C SER A 65 6.62 -16.62 -23.11
N LEU A 66 5.39 -16.25 -22.80
CA LEU A 66 4.59 -16.79 -21.69
C LEU A 66 3.44 -17.70 -22.16
N VAL A 67 2.98 -17.55 -23.41
CA VAL A 67 1.97 -18.42 -24.01
C VAL A 67 2.44 -19.87 -24.01
N GLY A 68 1.53 -20.80 -23.67
CA GLY A 68 1.82 -22.23 -23.57
C GLY A 68 2.40 -22.70 -22.23
N GLN A 69 2.78 -21.77 -21.33
CA GLN A 69 3.19 -22.12 -19.97
C GLN A 69 1.97 -22.52 -19.12
N ASP A 70 2.20 -23.38 -18.15
CA ASP A 70 1.17 -23.73 -17.16
C ASP A 70 0.94 -22.56 -16.19
N VAL A 71 -0.29 -22.10 -16.08
CA VAL A 71 -0.65 -20.96 -15.23
C VAL A 71 -0.35 -21.17 -13.74
N THR A 72 -0.27 -22.46 -13.31
CA THR A 72 0.07 -22.78 -11.92
C THR A 72 1.57 -22.74 -11.64
N GLY A 73 2.40 -22.55 -12.68
CA GLY A 73 3.85 -22.44 -12.59
C GLY A 73 4.31 -21.01 -12.22
N GLN A 74 3.71 -20.37 -11.23
CA GLN A 74 3.93 -18.96 -10.84
C GLN A 74 5.40 -18.59 -10.79
N GLN A 75 6.18 -19.32 -10.01
CA GLN A 75 7.61 -19.03 -9.82
C GLN A 75 8.40 -19.07 -11.12
N ALA A 76 8.12 -20.03 -12.00
CA ALA A 76 8.80 -20.14 -13.29
C ALA A 76 8.42 -18.99 -14.24
N ILE A 77 7.15 -18.57 -14.22
CA ILE A 77 6.65 -17.44 -15.02
C ILE A 77 7.30 -16.14 -14.53
N ASP A 78 7.31 -15.90 -13.22
CA ASP A 78 7.90 -14.69 -12.63
C ASP A 78 9.40 -14.61 -12.89
N GLN A 79 10.12 -15.74 -12.71
CA GLN A 79 11.54 -15.80 -12.99
C GLN A 79 11.85 -15.50 -14.45
N LYS A 80 11.07 -16.07 -15.37
CA LYS A 80 11.22 -15.80 -16.80
C LYS A 80 11.00 -14.33 -17.16
N MET A 81 10.01 -13.67 -16.56
CA MET A 81 9.77 -12.24 -16.75
C MET A 81 10.94 -11.39 -16.23
N ILE A 82 11.50 -11.76 -15.07
CA ILE A 82 12.67 -11.09 -14.48
C ILE A 82 13.89 -11.22 -15.39
N GLU A 83 14.12 -12.40 -15.95
CA GLU A 83 15.23 -12.67 -16.88
C GLU A 83 15.08 -11.89 -18.19
N LEU A 84 13.86 -11.78 -18.71
CA LEU A 84 13.56 -10.99 -19.91
C LEU A 84 13.73 -9.48 -19.70
N ASP A 85 13.44 -8.97 -18.50
CA ASP A 85 13.72 -7.58 -18.15
C ASP A 85 15.24 -7.33 -18.04
N GLY A 86 15.96 -8.21 -17.36
CA GLY A 86 17.42 -8.20 -17.26
C GLY A 86 18.00 -7.07 -16.40
N THR A 87 17.18 -6.22 -15.77
CA THR A 87 17.65 -5.10 -14.93
C THR A 87 17.23 -5.25 -13.47
N PRO A 88 18.03 -4.75 -12.51
CA PRO A 88 17.67 -4.77 -11.09
C PRO A 88 16.38 -3.99 -10.81
N GLU A 89 16.23 -2.80 -11.41
CA GLU A 89 15.10 -1.89 -11.20
C GLU A 89 13.87 -2.21 -12.09
N LYS A 90 13.90 -3.29 -12.88
CA LYS A 90 12.83 -3.64 -13.82
C LYS A 90 12.56 -2.53 -14.84
N SER A 91 13.62 -1.91 -15.37
CA SER A 91 13.53 -0.70 -16.21
C SER A 91 13.31 -0.99 -17.70
N THR A 92 13.50 -2.22 -18.17
CA THR A 92 13.30 -2.62 -19.56
C THR A 92 11.82 -2.87 -19.86
N LEU A 93 11.20 -3.77 -19.13
CA LEU A 93 9.79 -4.12 -19.30
C LEU A 93 8.87 -3.27 -18.41
N GLY A 94 9.36 -2.83 -17.27
CA GLY A 94 8.61 -2.06 -16.27
C GLY A 94 8.11 -2.91 -15.11
N ALA A 95 8.37 -2.45 -13.89
CA ALA A 95 7.88 -3.12 -12.68
C ALA A 95 6.34 -3.26 -12.66
N ASN A 96 5.63 -2.26 -13.18
CA ASN A 96 4.18 -2.29 -13.32
C ASN A 96 3.70 -3.38 -14.29
N VAL A 97 4.44 -3.67 -15.35
CA VAL A 97 4.10 -4.75 -16.30
C VAL A 97 4.32 -6.11 -15.66
N LEU A 98 5.49 -6.32 -15.06
CA LEU A 98 5.81 -7.59 -14.40
C LEU A 98 4.83 -7.90 -13.28
N TYR A 99 4.53 -6.89 -12.44
CA TYR A 99 3.56 -7.01 -11.35
C TYR A 99 2.15 -7.37 -11.87
N ALA A 100 1.65 -6.65 -12.88
CA ALA A 100 0.32 -6.87 -13.43
C ALA A 100 0.16 -8.29 -14.00
N ILE A 101 1.15 -8.77 -14.78
CA ILE A 101 1.13 -10.13 -15.35
C ILE A 101 1.21 -11.17 -14.24
N SER A 102 2.15 -11.03 -13.29
CA SER A 102 2.31 -11.95 -12.16
C SER A 102 1.03 -12.12 -11.36
N MET A 103 0.37 -11.01 -11.01
CA MET A 103 -0.89 -11.04 -10.26
C MET A 103 -2.07 -11.60 -11.07
N ALA A 104 -2.15 -11.31 -12.37
CA ALA A 104 -3.17 -11.87 -13.24
C ALA A 104 -2.99 -13.38 -13.44
N VAL A 105 -1.74 -13.87 -13.52
CA VAL A 105 -1.40 -15.30 -13.51
C VAL A 105 -1.84 -15.96 -12.21
N ALA A 106 -1.55 -15.33 -11.06
CA ALA A 106 -1.96 -15.86 -9.75
C ALA A 106 -3.50 -15.95 -9.61
N ASP A 107 -4.23 -14.94 -10.09
CA ASP A 107 -5.69 -14.94 -10.09
C ASP A 107 -6.25 -16.04 -11.02
N ALA A 108 -5.66 -16.22 -12.21
CA ALA A 108 -6.02 -17.31 -13.11
C ALA A 108 -5.74 -18.67 -12.50
N ALA A 109 -4.58 -18.86 -11.87
CA ALA A 109 -4.22 -20.11 -11.20
C ALA A 109 -5.17 -20.48 -10.07
N ALA A 110 -5.54 -19.51 -9.24
CA ALA A 110 -6.53 -19.69 -8.18
C ALA A 110 -7.89 -20.14 -8.75
N LYS A 111 -8.37 -19.48 -9.80
CA LYS A 111 -9.63 -19.82 -10.49
C LYS A 111 -9.58 -21.20 -11.13
N VAL A 112 -8.47 -21.56 -11.77
CA VAL A 112 -8.26 -22.91 -12.35
C VAL A 112 -8.34 -23.99 -11.29
N GLN A 113 -7.86 -23.73 -10.09
CA GLN A 113 -7.91 -24.65 -8.96
C GLN A 113 -9.23 -24.55 -8.15
N ASN A 114 -10.11 -23.62 -8.51
CA ASN A 114 -11.36 -23.34 -7.79
C ASN A 114 -11.15 -23.03 -6.31
N ILE A 115 -10.12 -22.23 -6.02
CA ILE A 115 -9.81 -21.72 -4.68
C ILE A 115 -9.75 -20.19 -4.69
N ALA A 116 -9.86 -19.56 -3.53
CA ALA A 116 -9.66 -18.13 -3.40
C ALA A 116 -8.19 -17.74 -3.63
N LEU A 117 -7.92 -16.53 -4.17
CA LEU A 117 -6.57 -16.06 -4.47
C LEU A 117 -5.65 -16.09 -3.23
N TYR A 118 -6.15 -15.73 -2.04
CA TYR A 118 -5.34 -15.79 -0.82
C TYR A 118 -4.92 -17.22 -0.45
N HIS A 119 -5.71 -18.25 -0.77
CA HIS A 119 -5.30 -19.65 -0.60
C HIS A 119 -4.22 -20.05 -1.60
N TRP A 120 -4.31 -19.56 -2.85
CA TRP A 120 -3.23 -19.76 -3.81
C TRP A 120 -1.92 -19.13 -3.35
N ILE A 121 -1.96 -17.88 -2.88
CA ILE A 121 -0.78 -17.20 -2.32
C ILE A 121 -0.25 -17.93 -1.08
N GLN A 122 -1.13 -18.45 -0.22
CA GLN A 122 -0.74 -19.31 0.90
C GLN A 122 0.06 -20.54 0.45
N GLN A 123 -0.40 -21.24 -0.58
CA GLN A 123 0.30 -22.41 -1.13
C GLN A 123 1.68 -22.02 -1.68
N LEU A 124 1.77 -20.92 -2.42
CA LEU A 124 3.03 -20.41 -2.97
C LEU A 124 4.04 -20.02 -1.88
N SER A 125 3.57 -19.41 -0.80
CA SER A 125 4.42 -18.95 0.32
C SER A 125 4.81 -20.06 1.29
N GLY A 126 4.14 -21.21 1.25
CA GLY A 126 4.33 -22.29 2.22
C GLY A 126 3.80 -21.95 3.63
N THR A 127 2.97 -20.90 3.77
CA THR A 127 2.38 -20.51 5.04
C THR A 127 1.34 -21.54 5.49
N GLU A 128 1.47 -22.07 6.71
CA GLU A 128 0.55 -23.12 7.21
C GLU A 128 -0.91 -22.64 7.30
N LYS A 129 -1.12 -21.42 7.81
CA LYS A 129 -2.44 -20.86 8.00
C LYS A 129 -2.49 -19.37 7.65
N PRO A 130 -3.38 -18.95 6.72
CA PRO A 130 -3.56 -17.53 6.47
C PRO A 130 -4.27 -16.86 7.66
N THR A 131 -3.85 -15.66 7.98
CA THR A 131 -4.45 -14.84 9.04
C THR A 131 -4.83 -13.47 8.50
N ILE A 132 -5.89 -12.89 9.05
CA ILE A 132 -6.22 -11.48 8.78
C ILE A 132 -5.20 -10.63 9.56
N PRO A 133 -4.44 -9.75 8.90
CA PRO A 133 -3.49 -8.89 9.59
C PRO A 133 -4.20 -7.88 10.48
N THR A 134 -3.51 -7.41 11.53
CA THR A 134 -3.98 -6.28 12.33
C THR A 134 -4.01 -5.04 11.44
N PRO A 135 -5.14 -4.30 11.38
CA PRO A 135 -5.24 -3.11 10.56
C PRO A 135 -4.42 -1.96 11.13
N LEU A 136 -3.81 -1.19 10.24
CA LEU A 136 -3.18 0.09 10.50
C LEU A 136 -4.10 1.19 9.98
N PHE A 137 -4.53 2.12 10.83
CA PHE A 137 -5.42 3.21 10.44
C PHE A 137 -4.63 4.51 10.36
N ASN A 138 -4.50 5.07 9.16
CA ASN A 138 -3.93 6.39 8.93
C ASN A 138 -4.98 7.46 9.26
N LEU A 139 -4.82 8.19 10.36
CA LEU A 139 -5.81 9.15 10.85
C LEU A 139 -5.40 10.61 10.64
N ILE A 140 -4.10 10.91 10.57
CA ILE A 140 -3.59 12.24 10.24
C ILE A 140 -2.55 12.12 9.14
N ASN A 141 -2.73 12.90 8.08
CA ASN A 141 -1.82 12.99 6.95
C ASN A 141 -0.96 14.24 7.01
N GLY A 142 0.27 14.10 6.57
CA GLY A 142 1.20 15.18 6.27
C GLY A 142 2.07 14.84 5.06
N GLY A 143 3.26 15.38 4.97
CA GLY A 143 4.20 15.14 3.89
C GLY A 143 3.58 15.34 2.50
N SER A 144 3.81 14.39 1.61
CA SER A 144 3.25 14.40 0.25
C SER A 144 1.77 14.09 0.17
N HIS A 145 1.16 13.56 1.24
CA HIS A 145 -0.26 13.15 1.26
C HIS A 145 -1.21 14.28 1.68
N ALA A 146 -0.70 15.44 2.09
CA ALA A 146 -1.52 16.55 2.56
C ALA A 146 -0.91 17.92 2.23
N ASN A 147 -1.77 18.89 1.93
CA ASN A 147 -1.34 20.27 1.79
C ASN A 147 -1.35 20.97 3.16
N ASN A 148 -0.43 20.59 4.03
CA ASN A 148 -0.21 21.19 5.34
C ASN A 148 1.31 21.29 5.63
N ASN A 149 1.67 21.59 6.87
CA ASN A 149 3.07 21.81 7.27
C ASN A 149 3.70 20.65 8.06
N LEU A 150 3.01 19.49 8.17
CA LEU A 150 3.58 18.32 8.83
C LEU A 150 4.59 17.63 7.91
N PRO A 151 5.85 17.43 8.34
CA PRO A 151 6.86 16.79 7.52
C PRO A 151 6.69 15.27 7.41
N PHE A 152 6.17 14.59 8.44
CA PHE A 152 5.89 13.16 8.41
C PHE A 152 4.61 12.88 7.64
N GLN A 153 4.60 11.77 6.90
CA GLN A 153 3.54 11.48 5.94
C GLN A 153 2.28 10.93 6.58
N GLU A 154 2.41 10.04 7.58
CA GLU A 154 1.27 9.37 8.20
C GLU A 154 1.43 9.22 9.69
N PHE A 155 0.35 9.54 10.41
CA PHE A 155 0.21 9.30 11.84
C PHE A 155 -0.96 8.34 12.04
N CYS A 156 -0.61 7.13 12.45
CA CYS A 156 -1.50 5.98 12.45
C CYS A 156 -1.80 5.48 13.87
N ILE A 157 -2.89 4.73 13.97
CA ILE A 157 -3.20 3.91 15.13
C ILE A 157 -3.26 2.43 14.77
N VAL A 158 -2.91 1.57 15.71
CA VAL A 158 -2.97 0.12 15.60
C VAL A 158 -3.76 -0.42 16.79
N PRO A 159 -4.97 -0.96 16.58
CA PRO A 159 -5.70 -1.65 17.62
C PRO A 159 -4.95 -2.88 18.13
N LYS A 160 -5.20 -3.28 19.37
CA LYS A 160 -4.59 -4.45 19.97
C LYS A 160 -4.73 -5.69 19.07
N PRO A 161 -3.62 -6.39 18.77
CA PRO A 161 -3.66 -7.62 17.98
C PRO A 161 -4.46 -8.72 18.68
N GLY A 162 -5.06 -9.61 17.88
CA GLY A 162 -5.79 -10.78 18.38
C GLY A 162 -7.28 -10.53 18.66
N LEU A 163 -7.76 -9.28 18.61
CA LEU A 163 -9.20 -9.00 18.62
C LEU A 163 -9.85 -9.41 17.29
N PRO A 164 -11.16 -9.73 17.28
CA PRO A 164 -11.91 -9.91 16.03
C PRO A 164 -11.77 -8.69 15.11
N ILE A 165 -11.62 -8.91 13.80
CA ILE A 165 -11.40 -7.81 12.84
C ILE A 165 -12.50 -6.73 12.89
N ALA A 166 -13.76 -7.14 13.10
CA ALA A 166 -14.87 -6.21 13.22
C ALA A 166 -14.72 -5.27 14.44
N GLU A 167 -14.17 -5.78 15.55
CA GLU A 167 -13.89 -4.98 16.74
C GLU A 167 -12.73 -4.02 16.49
N GLN A 168 -11.65 -4.48 15.85
CA GLN A 168 -10.52 -3.64 15.47
C GLN A 168 -10.95 -2.48 14.55
N ILE A 169 -11.83 -2.76 13.57
CA ILE A 169 -12.42 -1.74 12.69
C ILE A 169 -13.30 -0.77 13.50
N GLY A 170 -14.09 -1.28 14.44
CA GLY A 170 -14.91 -0.47 15.35
C GLY A 170 -14.09 0.52 16.16
N ILE A 171 -12.95 0.07 16.70
CA ILE A 171 -11.98 0.92 17.42
C ILE A 171 -11.44 2.02 16.51
N GLY A 172 -10.95 1.66 15.31
CA GLY A 172 -10.41 2.64 14.36
C GLY A 172 -11.43 3.73 14.00
N ARG A 173 -12.68 3.32 13.75
CA ARG A 173 -13.78 4.25 13.46
C ARG A 173 -14.08 5.18 14.65
N ALA A 174 -14.17 4.65 15.87
CA ALA A 174 -14.46 5.43 17.06
C ALA A 174 -13.37 6.48 17.34
N VAL A 175 -12.09 6.10 17.19
CA VAL A 175 -10.97 7.03 17.36
C VAL A 175 -11.00 8.12 16.28
N MET A 176 -11.31 7.78 15.02
CA MET A 176 -11.42 8.76 13.94
C MET A 176 -12.56 9.76 14.17
N GLU A 177 -13.71 9.32 14.69
CA GLU A 177 -14.82 10.20 15.06
C GLU A 177 -14.42 11.15 16.21
N SER A 178 -13.80 10.62 17.26
CA SER A 178 -13.29 11.42 18.38
C SER A 178 -12.22 12.43 17.93
N LEU A 179 -11.34 12.05 17.03
CA LEU A 179 -10.35 12.95 16.44
C LEU A 179 -11.02 14.11 15.69
N LYS A 180 -12.08 13.83 14.93
CA LYS A 180 -12.85 14.87 14.24
C LYS A 180 -13.43 15.90 15.20
N GLU A 181 -14.03 15.42 16.29
CA GLU A 181 -14.59 16.30 17.34
C GLU A 181 -13.52 17.18 17.99
N LEU A 182 -12.36 16.59 18.31
CA LEU A 182 -11.23 17.33 18.89
C LEU A 182 -10.69 18.40 17.93
N LEU A 183 -10.55 18.07 16.64
CA LEU A 183 -10.13 19.04 15.62
C LEU A 183 -11.11 20.20 15.54
N HIS A 184 -12.42 19.94 15.48
CA HIS A 184 -13.45 20.96 15.49
C HIS A 184 -13.42 21.83 16.75
N ALA A 185 -13.30 21.22 17.94
CA ALA A 185 -13.24 21.94 19.21
C ALA A 185 -12.03 22.89 19.31
N ARG A 186 -10.95 22.57 18.60
CA ARG A 186 -9.72 23.38 18.52
C ARG A 186 -9.70 24.36 17.35
N GLY A 187 -10.77 24.43 16.55
CA GLY A 187 -10.85 25.29 15.36
C GLY A 187 -9.92 24.83 14.22
N LEU A 188 -9.49 23.57 14.22
CA LEU A 188 -8.65 22.97 13.20
C LEU A 188 -9.50 22.40 12.05
N GLY A 189 -8.93 22.38 10.84
CA GLY A 189 -9.59 21.82 9.66
C GLY A 189 -9.75 20.31 9.72
N THR A 190 -10.85 19.81 9.15
CA THR A 190 -11.14 18.37 8.99
C THR A 190 -11.16 17.95 7.53
N ALA A 191 -10.50 18.70 6.64
CA ALA A 191 -10.20 18.23 5.30
C ALA A 191 -9.30 16.99 5.37
N VAL A 192 -9.51 16.07 4.44
CA VAL A 192 -8.74 14.82 4.39
C VAL A 192 -7.62 14.91 3.37
N GLY A 193 -6.53 14.21 3.64
CA GLY A 193 -5.44 13.99 2.70
C GLY A 193 -5.75 12.86 1.71
N ASP A 194 -4.77 12.52 0.91
CA ASP A 194 -4.88 11.54 -0.19
C ASP A 194 -5.27 10.13 0.27
N GLU A 195 -5.04 9.79 1.53
CA GLU A 195 -5.31 8.49 2.12
C GLU A 195 -6.43 8.50 3.16
N GLY A 196 -7.20 9.58 3.21
CA GLY A 196 -8.41 9.69 4.03
C GLY A 196 -8.19 10.09 5.48
N GLY A 197 -6.94 10.22 5.96
CA GLY A 197 -6.62 10.86 7.24
C GLY A 197 -6.85 12.37 7.20
N TYR A 198 -7.17 12.99 8.34
CA TYR A 198 -7.32 14.44 8.40
C TYR A 198 -6.00 15.16 8.14
N ALA A 199 -6.06 16.34 7.56
CA ALA A 199 -4.90 17.15 7.18
C ALA A 199 -4.89 18.52 7.91
N PRO A 200 -4.89 18.56 9.26
CA PRO A 200 -4.88 19.82 9.99
C PRO A 200 -3.54 20.53 9.85
N TRP A 201 -3.54 21.87 9.97
CA TRP A 201 -2.33 22.66 10.15
C TRP A 201 -1.87 22.56 11.60
N LEU A 202 -0.72 21.95 11.83
CA LEU A 202 -0.10 21.77 13.13
C LEU A 202 1.34 22.32 13.09
N HIS A 203 1.92 22.64 14.24
CA HIS A 203 3.26 23.24 14.27
C HIS A 203 4.38 22.20 14.24
N ARG A 204 4.10 20.95 14.67
CA ARG A 204 5.09 19.87 14.80
C ARG A 204 4.43 18.49 14.83
N ASN A 205 5.23 17.45 14.56
CA ASN A 205 4.78 16.06 14.55
C ASN A 205 4.18 15.59 15.88
N GLU A 206 4.74 16.07 17.01
CA GLU A 206 4.26 15.71 18.36
C GLU A 206 2.82 16.17 18.61
N GLU A 207 2.37 17.27 18.02
CA GLU A 207 0.97 17.71 18.15
C GLU A 207 0.01 16.72 17.51
N ALA A 208 0.40 16.11 16.38
CA ALA A 208 -0.40 15.04 15.75
C ALA A 208 -0.50 13.81 16.66
N LEU A 209 0.61 13.39 17.28
CA LEU A 209 0.64 12.27 18.22
C LEU A 209 -0.15 12.57 19.48
N ASP A 210 -0.02 13.77 20.05
CA ASP A 210 -0.78 14.21 21.23
C ASP A 210 -2.30 14.20 20.94
N LEU A 211 -2.71 14.67 19.75
CA LEU A 211 -4.11 14.60 19.28
C LEU A 211 -4.62 13.15 19.18
N LEU A 212 -3.82 12.24 18.64
CA LEU A 212 -4.20 10.83 18.56
C LEU A 212 -4.32 10.19 19.94
N LEU A 213 -3.42 10.47 20.89
CA LEU A 213 -3.53 9.97 22.27
C LEU A 213 -4.81 10.47 22.95
N GLU A 214 -5.18 11.75 22.72
CA GLU A 214 -6.41 12.32 23.26
C GLU A 214 -7.65 11.69 22.61
N ALA A 215 -7.64 11.50 21.29
CA ALA A 215 -8.72 10.86 20.53
C ALA A 215 -8.95 9.40 20.99
N ILE A 216 -7.87 8.64 21.22
CA ILE A 216 -7.94 7.26 21.75
C ILE A 216 -8.64 7.25 23.12
N LYS A 217 -8.26 8.17 24.03
CA LYS A 217 -8.87 8.29 25.36
C LYS A 217 -10.34 8.71 25.27
N GLN A 218 -10.66 9.69 24.42
CA GLN A 218 -12.04 10.16 24.21
C GLN A 218 -12.93 9.06 23.62
N ALA A 219 -12.38 8.20 22.78
CA ALA A 219 -13.05 7.01 22.23
C ALA A 219 -13.26 5.89 23.28
N GLY A 220 -12.80 6.07 24.52
CA GLY A 220 -12.95 5.10 25.60
C GLY A 220 -11.88 4.00 25.64
N HIS A 221 -10.75 4.19 24.92
CA HIS A 221 -9.65 3.23 24.88
C HIS A 221 -8.40 3.73 25.61
N GLN A 222 -7.54 2.80 26.04
CA GLN A 222 -6.31 3.09 26.73
C GLN A 222 -5.12 3.08 25.76
N PRO A 223 -4.45 4.25 25.53
CA PRO A 223 -3.24 4.31 24.71
C PRO A 223 -2.14 3.37 25.24
N GLY A 224 -1.45 2.70 24.33
CA GLY A 224 -0.38 1.75 24.65
C GLY A 224 -0.87 0.37 25.15
N VAL A 225 -2.17 0.21 25.43
CA VAL A 225 -2.77 -1.04 25.90
C VAL A 225 -3.78 -1.59 24.90
N ASP A 226 -4.79 -0.79 24.56
CA ASP A 226 -5.84 -1.16 23.61
C ASP A 226 -5.51 -0.71 22.19
N VAL A 227 -4.81 0.42 22.07
CA VAL A 227 -4.43 1.05 20.80
C VAL A 227 -3.03 1.63 20.94
N THR A 228 -2.15 1.31 20.01
CA THR A 228 -0.80 1.88 19.91
C THR A 228 -0.71 2.86 18.75
N LEU A 229 0.30 3.74 18.78
CA LEU A 229 0.60 4.66 17.70
C LEU A 229 1.60 4.04 16.72
N ALA A 230 1.52 4.43 15.46
CA ALA A 230 2.51 4.14 14.44
C ALA A 230 2.71 5.36 13.55
N ILE A 231 3.88 5.49 12.92
CA ILE A 231 4.24 6.61 12.05
C ILE A 231 4.87 6.06 10.79
N ASP A 232 4.41 6.54 9.63
CA ASP A 232 5.20 6.50 8.40
C ASP A 232 5.85 7.87 8.18
N VAL A 233 7.15 7.88 8.27
CA VAL A 233 7.95 9.10 8.06
C VAL A 233 8.07 9.44 6.57
N ALA A 234 8.05 8.44 5.69
CA ALA A 234 8.35 8.55 4.27
C ALA A 234 9.65 9.32 4.00
N ALA A 235 10.73 8.91 4.65
CA ALA A 235 12.00 9.63 4.71
C ALA A 235 12.60 9.97 3.33
N SER A 236 12.35 9.15 2.31
CA SER A 236 12.80 9.43 0.92
C SER A 236 12.13 10.67 0.30
N ASN A 237 11.02 11.12 0.86
CA ASN A 237 10.25 12.26 0.35
C ASN A 237 10.45 13.54 1.15
N ILE A 238 11.28 13.52 2.19
CA ILE A 238 11.65 14.70 2.95
C ILE A 238 12.85 15.36 2.29
N PRO A 239 12.71 16.57 1.69
CA PRO A 239 13.72 17.15 0.82
C PRO A 239 15.05 17.48 1.51
N ASP A 240 15.02 17.73 2.81
CA ASP A 240 16.20 18.08 3.59
C ASP A 240 16.11 17.49 5.00
N LEU A 241 16.73 16.33 5.16
CA LEU A 241 16.81 15.64 6.46
C LEU A 241 17.62 16.42 7.52
N HIS A 242 18.28 17.52 7.14
CA HIS A 242 19.28 18.16 7.98
C HIS A 242 18.95 19.54 8.51
N ALA A 243 17.96 20.28 7.98
CA ALA A 243 17.94 21.71 8.28
C ALA A 243 16.79 22.26 9.12
N SER A 244 15.53 21.95 8.84
CA SER A 244 14.42 22.61 9.55
C SER A 244 13.30 21.68 9.99
N THR A 245 13.30 20.49 9.47
CA THR A 245 12.22 19.49 9.62
C THR A 245 12.41 18.64 10.87
N TYR A 246 13.64 18.46 11.29
CA TYR A 246 14.02 17.71 12.47
C TYR A 246 14.71 18.63 13.48
N PRO A 247 14.22 18.70 14.72
CA PRO A 247 14.91 19.46 15.78
C PRO A 247 16.22 18.81 16.19
N LEU A 248 16.48 17.56 15.76
CA LEU A 248 17.63 16.72 16.11
C LEU A 248 18.03 15.86 14.91
N GLU A 249 19.18 15.19 15.03
CA GLU A 249 19.58 14.14 14.11
C GLU A 249 18.45 13.06 14.07
N PRO A 250 18.04 12.56 12.87
CA PRO A 250 16.84 11.76 12.68
C PRO A 250 16.71 10.56 13.61
N ALA A 251 17.77 9.76 13.77
CA ALA A 251 17.74 8.59 14.64
C ALA A 251 17.48 8.96 16.11
N THR A 252 18.08 10.04 16.58
CA THR A 252 17.86 10.58 17.94
C THR A 252 16.44 11.08 18.10
N TYR A 253 15.89 11.75 17.09
CA TYR A 253 14.52 12.23 17.14
C TYR A 253 13.51 11.07 17.19
N TYR A 254 13.70 10.04 16.36
CA TYR A 254 12.84 8.85 16.41
C TYR A 254 12.90 8.13 17.76
N GLN A 255 14.09 7.99 18.35
CA GLN A 255 14.24 7.42 19.68
C GLN A 255 13.48 8.21 20.75
N GLN A 256 13.50 9.55 20.68
CA GLN A 256 12.74 10.39 21.61
C GLN A 256 11.22 10.22 21.43
N LEU A 257 10.73 10.14 20.19
CA LEU A 257 9.31 9.88 19.92
C LEU A 257 8.90 8.52 20.51
N ILE A 258 9.67 7.45 20.25
CA ILE A 258 9.40 6.10 20.76
C ILE A 258 9.41 6.05 22.31
N GLN A 259 10.27 6.85 22.97
CA GLN A 259 10.31 6.88 24.42
C GLN A 259 9.16 7.67 25.04
N LYS A 260 8.62 8.65 24.31
CA LYS A 260 7.56 9.53 24.81
C LYS A 260 6.16 8.96 24.56
N TYR A 261 5.99 8.30 23.45
CA TYR A 261 4.69 7.81 22.94
C TYR A 261 4.61 6.29 22.87
#